data_b8f5156bc09d91f1c9970b3daf082e67
#
_entry.id   b8f5156bc09d91f1c9970b3daf082e67
#
_cell.length_a   1.000
_cell.length_b   1.000
_cell.length_c   1.000
_cell.angle_alpha   90.00
_cell.angle_beta   90.00
_cell.angle_gamma   90.00
#
_symmetry.space_group_name_H-M   'P 1'
#
loop_
_entity.id
_entity.type
_entity.pdbx_description
1 polymer ?
#
loop_
_entity_poly.entity_id
_entity_poly.type
_entity_poly.pdbx_seq_one_letter_code
_entity_poly.pdbx_strand_id
1 'polypeptide(L)'
;MKAMFIVAAKEFQDGLRNRWVLAITVILAVLAMGIAYFGAAASGGLGFTSLATTLVSLSTLAVFLIPLIALMLAYDAVVGEQEAGTLLLLLTYPISRSALLFGKFFGHGMILAVATLLGFGIAGMVIALGAEGVPLIQLTVGLARLIASSVLLGWVFLAFAYLISVTVTEKARA
;
A
#
# COMPACT_ATOMS: atom_id res chain seq x y z
N MET A 1 13.53 -7.27 -20.24
CA MET A 1 13.64 -6.35 -19.10
C MET A 1 13.06 -4.96 -19.40
N LYS A 2 13.40 -4.28 -20.51
CA LYS A 2 12.85 -2.93 -20.82
C LYS A 2 11.31 -2.89 -20.84
N ALA A 3 10.65 -3.87 -21.45
CA ALA A 3 9.19 -3.92 -21.53
C ALA A 3 8.51 -4.01 -20.13
N MET A 4 9.06 -4.80 -19.22
CA MET A 4 8.56 -4.91 -17.84
C MET A 4 8.59 -3.55 -17.10
N PHE A 5 9.69 -2.80 -17.25
CA PHE A 5 9.80 -1.47 -16.62
C PHE A 5 8.84 -0.44 -17.24
N ILE A 6 8.60 -0.52 -18.55
CA ILE A 6 7.62 0.35 -19.22
C ILE A 6 6.21 0.07 -18.70
N VAL A 7 5.84 -1.21 -18.56
CA VAL A 7 4.55 -1.61 -18.00
C VAL A 7 4.45 -1.16 -16.53
N ALA A 8 5.48 -1.41 -15.71
CA ALA A 8 5.47 -0.98 -14.32
C ALA A 8 5.34 0.53 -14.15
N ALA A 9 6.04 1.32 -14.98
CA ALA A 9 5.94 2.77 -14.95
C ALA A 9 4.54 3.26 -15.37
N LYS A 10 3.94 2.62 -16.38
CA LYS A 10 2.55 2.93 -16.81
C LYS A 10 1.57 2.62 -15.68
N GLU A 11 1.60 1.41 -15.11
CA GLU A 11 0.70 1.01 -14.02
C GLU A 11 0.85 1.94 -12.80
N PHE A 12 2.09 2.31 -12.48
CA PHE A 12 2.36 3.25 -11.40
C PHE A 12 1.74 4.63 -11.65
N GLN A 13 1.90 5.18 -12.87
CA GLN A 13 1.32 6.49 -13.24
C GLN A 13 -0.21 6.45 -13.24
N ASP A 14 -0.80 5.38 -13.79
CA ASP A 14 -2.24 5.19 -13.81
C ASP A 14 -2.80 5.05 -12.38
N GLY A 15 -2.11 4.32 -11.52
CA GLY A 15 -2.48 4.17 -10.12
C GLY A 15 -2.42 5.48 -9.33
N LEU A 16 -1.41 6.32 -9.55
CA LEU A 16 -1.33 7.64 -8.89
C LEU A 16 -2.47 8.58 -9.29
N ARG A 17 -3.07 8.37 -10.47
CA ARG A 17 -4.22 9.14 -10.97
C ARG A 17 -5.56 8.52 -10.57
N ASN A 18 -5.54 7.33 -10.00
CA ASN A 18 -6.74 6.62 -9.60
C ASN A 18 -7.32 7.22 -8.32
N ARG A 19 -8.57 7.71 -8.39
CA ARG A 19 -9.27 8.33 -7.26
C ARG A 19 -9.43 7.38 -6.06
N TRP A 20 -9.59 6.09 -6.31
CA TRP A 20 -9.69 5.07 -5.26
C TRP A 20 -8.37 4.90 -4.51
N VAL A 21 -7.25 4.87 -5.22
CA VAL A 21 -5.91 4.81 -4.61
C VAL A 21 -5.65 6.04 -3.74
N LEU A 22 -6.02 7.23 -4.24
CA LEU A 22 -5.91 8.47 -3.46
C LEU A 22 -6.81 8.43 -2.21
N ALA A 23 -8.07 8.00 -2.36
CA ALA A 23 -8.99 7.90 -1.23
C ALA A 23 -8.47 6.94 -0.15
N ILE A 24 -7.99 5.77 -0.52
CA ILE A 24 -7.43 4.77 0.40
C ILE A 24 -6.17 5.31 1.09
N THR A 25 -5.29 5.99 0.36
CA THR A 25 -4.09 6.63 0.93
C THR A 25 -4.46 7.68 1.97
N VAL A 26 -5.46 8.50 1.67
CA VAL A 26 -5.98 9.51 2.62
C VAL A 26 -6.60 8.85 3.85
N ILE A 27 -7.39 7.79 3.67
CA ILE A 27 -7.97 7.03 4.79
C ILE A 27 -6.87 6.47 5.68
N LEU A 28 -5.84 5.84 5.09
CA LEU A 28 -4.70 5.31 5.84
C LEU A 28 -4.00 6.44 6.62
N ALA A 29 -3.75 7.58 5.99
CA ALA A 29 -3.10 8.74 6.62
C ALA A 29 -3.94 9.29 7.78
N VAL A 30 -5.25 9.46 7.59
CA VAL A 30 -6.17 9.96 8.63
C VAL A 30 -6.24 9.00 9.82
N LEU A 31 -6.36 7.69 9.56
CA LEU A 31 -6.39 6.69 10.64
C LEU A 31 -5.05 6.60 11.36
N ALA A 32 -3.93 6.61 10.64
CA ALA A 32 -2.60 6.60 11.23
C ALA A 32 -2.33 7.87 12.07
N MET A 33 -2.73 9.04 11.55
CA MET A 33 -2.66 10.31 12.28
C MET A 33 -3.57 10.29 13.53
N GLY A 34 -4.78 9.76 13.40
CA GLY A 34 -5.71 9.58 14.52
C GLY A 34 -5.11 8.72 15.63
N ILE A 35 -4.49 7.59 15.28
CA ILE A 35 -3.80 6.73 16.26
C ILE A 35 -2.61 7.47 16.89
N ALA A 36 -1.83 8.20 16.08
CA ALA A 36 -0.68 8.95 16.59
C ALA A 36 -1.10 10.03 17.59
N TYR A 37 -2.20 10.73 17.34
CA TYR A 37 -2.64 11.87 18.17
C TYR A 37 -3.53 11.43 19.34
N PHE A 38 -4.49 10.52 19.12
CA PHE A 38 -5.46 10.10 20.12
C PHE A 38 -5.06 8.81 20.86
N GLY A 39 -3.90 8.23 20.57
CA GLY A 39 -3.47 6.97 21.18
C GLY A 39 -3.44 6.99 22.71
N ALA A 40 -3.20 8.15 23.31
CA ALA A 40 -3.25 8.34 24.76
C ALA A 40 -4.66 8.44 25.35
N ALA A 41 -5.69 8.69 24.54
CA ALA A 41 -7.06 8.83 25.03
C ALA A 41 -7.57 7.54 25.69
N ALA A 42 -7.10 6.37 25.22
CA ALA A 42 -7.41 5.07 25.80
C ALA A 42 -6.88 4.88 27.23
N SER A 43 -5.84 5.63 27.62
CA SER A 43 -5.27 5.64 28.98
C SER A 43 -5.75 6.83 29.84
N GLY A 44 -6.77 7.54 29.41
CA GLY A 44 -7.40 8.65 30.17
C GLY A 44 -6.68 10.01 30.01
N GLY A 45 -5.73 10.12 29.08
CA GLY A 45 -5.01 11.38 28.79
C GLY A 45 -5.25 11.85 27.36
N LEU A 46 -5.13 13.16 27.10
CA LEU A 46 -5.02 13.72 25.76
C LEU A 46 -3.52 13.91 25.45
N GLY A 47 -3.09 13.44 24.27
CA GLY A 47 -1.71 13.61 23.84
C GLY A 47 -1.05 12.33 23.36
N PHE A 48 0.28 12.36 23.24
CA PHE A 48 1.05 11.24 22.72
C PHE A 48 1.33 10.21 23.81
N THR A 49 1.07 8.94 23.50
CA THR A 49 1.58 7.80 24.30
C THR A 49 3.09 7.62 24.07
N SER A 50 3.68 6.63 24.72
CA SER A 50 5.08 6.27 24.42
C SER A 50 5.24 5.91 22.94
N LEU A 51 6.39 6.23 22.36
CA LEU A 51 6.71 5.89 20.97
C LEU A 51 6.48 4.40 20.68
N ALA A 52 6.86 3.52 21.61
CA ALA A 52 6.69 2.08 21.48
C ALA A 52 5.20 1.70 21.36
N THR A 53 4.33 2.23 22.20
CA THR A 53 2.88 1.98 22.16
C THR A 53 2.27 2.48 20.86
N THR A 54 2.64 3.68 20.41
CA THR A 54 2.16 4.26 19.17
C THR A 54 2.58 3.40 17.96
N LEU A 55 3.85 2.97 17.90
CA LEU A 55 4.33 2.10 16.83
C LEU A 55 3.62 0.73 16.81
N VAL A 56 3.32 0.15 17.98
CA VAL A 56 2.54 -1.09 18.07
C VAL A 56 1.12 -0.89 17.54
N SER A 57 0.46 0.21 17.91
CA SER A 57 -0.89 0.53 17.41
C SER A 57 -0.91 0.77 15.90
N LEU A 58 0.08 1.49 15.36
CA LEU A 58 0.25 1.67 13.91
C LEU A 58 0.55 0.34 13.20
N SER A 59 1.33 -0.55 13.82
CA SER A 59 1.59 -1.89 13.28
C SER A 59 0.31 -2.73 13.23
N THR A 60 -0.54 -2.63 14.24
CA THR A 60 -1.84 -3.30 14.25
C THR A 60 -2.73 -2.77 13.12
N LEU A 61 -2.78 -1.46 12.93
CA LEU A 61 -3.50 -0.86 11.78
C LEU A 61 -2.94 -1.39 10.46
N ALA A 62 -1.61 -1.46 10.31
CA ALA A 62 -0.95 -1.95 9.10
C ALA A 62 -1.34 -3.40 8.78
N VAL A 63 -1.34 -4.30 9.78
CA VAL A 63 -1.66 -5.72 9.60
C VAL A 63 -3.07 -5.94 9.02
N PHE A 64 -4.03 -5.06 9.34
CA PHE A 64 -5.38 -5.16 8.80
C PHE A 64 -5.56 -4.40 7.48
N LEU A 65 -5.09 -3.15 7.43
CA LEU A 65 -5.37 -2.28 6.29
C LEU A 65 -4.48 -2.56 5.08
N ILE A 66 -3.20 -2.85 5.27
CA ILE A 66 -2.29 -3.07 4.14
C ILE A 66 -2.69 -4.28 3.28
N PRO A 67 -3.04 -5.46 3.85
CA PRO A 67 -3.61 -6.55 3.07
C PRO A 67 -4.86 -6.18 2.30
N LEU A 68 -5.79 -5.45 2.93
CA LEU A 68 -7.02 -5.01 2.29
C LEU A 68 -6.73 -4.09 1.10
N ILE A 69 -5.83 -3.12 1.27
CA ILE A 69 -5.40 -2.22 0.21
C ILE A 69 -4.74 -3.01 -0.93
N ALA A 70 -3.86 -3.95 -0.62
CA ALA A 70 -3.17 -4.77 -1.60
C ALA A 70 -4.15 -5.61 -2.43
N LEU A 71 -5.13 -6.25 -1.77
CA LEU A 71 -6.19 -7.02 -2.43
C LEU A 71 -7.05 -6.13 -3.33
N MET A 72 -7.50 -4.97 -2.84
CA MET A 72 -8.30 -4.02 -3.62
C MET A 72 -7.55 -3.44 -4.82
N LEU A 73 -6.23 -3.26 -4.68
CA LEU A 73 -5.40 -2.70 -5.75
C LEU A 73 -5.20 -3.69 -6.90
N ALA A 74 -5.14 -4.98 -6.61
CA ALA A 74 -4.76 -6.01 -7.59
C ALA A 74 -5.90 -6.97 -8.00
N TYR A 75 -7.09 -6.90 -7.35
CA TYR A 75 -8.14 -7.88 -7.58
C TYR A 75 -8.58 -7.98 -9.04
N ASP A 76 -8.60 -6.86 -9.76
CA ASP A 76 -9.00 -6.81 -11.16
C ASP A 76 -7.84 -6.58 -12.15
N ALA A 77 -6.60 -6.68 -11.67
CA ALA A 77 -5.41 -6.35 -12.44
C ALA A 77 -5.24 -7.16 -13.74
N VAL A 78 -5.72 -8.40 -13.76
CA VAL A 78 -5.70 -9.29 -14.94
C VAL A 78 -7.11 -9.60 -15.40
N VAL A 79 -7.98 -10.03 -14.47
CA VAL A 79 -9.37 -10.41 -14.83
C VAL A 79 -10.15 -9.22 -15.38
N GLY A 80 -9.90 -8.00 -14.89
CA GLY A 80 -10.52 -6.79 -15.40
C GLY A 80 -10.17 -6.48 -16.85
N GLU A 81 -8.94 -6.68 -17.25
CA GLU A 81 -8.51 -6.52 -18.65
C GLU A 81 -9.05 -7.65 -19.55
N GLN A 82 -9.21 -8.84 -18.99
CA GLN A 82 -9.83 -9.95 -19.72
C GLN A 82 -11.29 -9.68 -20.02
N GLU A 83 -12.07 -9.24 -19.03
CA GLU A 83 -13.49 -8.87 -19.23
C GLU A 83 -13.67 -7.66 -20.16
N ALA A 84 -12.78 -6.67 -20.09
CA ALA A 84 -12.79 -5.52 -20.98
C ALA A 84 -12.31 -5.84 -22.41
N GLY A 85 -11.80 -7.06 -22.65
CA GLY A 85 -11.22 -7.46 -23.94
C GLY A 85 -9.88 -6.80 -24.27
N THR A 86 -9.33 -5.97 -23.36
CA THR A 86 -8.09 -5.23 -23.57
C THR A 86 -6.86 -6.12 -23.41
N LEU A 87 -6.97 -7.22 -22.69
CA LEU A 87 -5.88 -8.19 -22.51
C LEU A 87 -5.39 -8.75 -23.85
N LEU A 88 -6.30 -9.04 -24.79
CA LEU A 88 -5.95 -9.51 -26.13
C LEU A 88 -5.15 -8.47 -26.89
N LEU A 89 -5.52 -7.18 -26.79
CA LEU A 89 -4.79 -6.09 -27.42
C LEU A 89 -3.35 -5.96 -26.84
N LEU A 90 -3.21 -6.10 -25.54
CA LEU A 90 -1.88 -6.07 -24.90
C LEU A 90 -1.00 -7.24 -25.35
N LEU A 91 -1.59 -8.40 -25.61
CA LEU A 91 -0.87 -9.58 -26.09
C LEU A 91 -0.50 -9.53 -27.59
N THR A 92 -1.04 -8.57 -28.37
CA THR A 92 -0.59 -8.32 -29.76
C THR A 92 0.76 -7.60 -29.83
N TYR A 93 1.15 -6.89 -28.74
CA TYR A 93 2.47 -6.29 -28.67
C TYR A 93 3.56 -7.35 -28.43
N PRO A 94 4.80 -7.12 -28.87
CA PRO A 94 5.90 -8.06 -28.68
C PRO A 94 6.41 -8.05 -27.23
N ILE A 95 5.51 -8.32 -26.29
CA ILE A 95 5.78 -8.35 -24.84
C ILE A 95 5.47 -9.76 -24.33
N SER A 96 6.41 -10.37 -23.59
CA SER A 96 6.15 -11.66 -22.97
C SER A 96 5.09 -11.55 -21.85
N ARG A 97 4.28 -12.59 -21.69
CA ARG A 97 3.25 -12.65 -20.63
C ARG A 97 3.83 -12.42 -19.23
N SER A 98 5.04 -12.95 -18.97
CA SER A 98 5.75 -12.73 -17.72
C SER A 98 6.17 -11.26 -17.54
N ALA A 99 6.65 -10.59 -18.59
CA ALA A 99 7.00 -9.17 -18.51
C ALA A 99 5.77 -8.29 -18.24
N LEU A 100 4.61 -8.64 -18.79
CA LEU A 100 3.35 -7.96 -18.50
C LEU A 100 2.96 -8.16 -17.03
N LEU A 101 2.90 -9.42 -16.55
CA LEU A 101 2.48 -9.75 -15.19
C LEU A 101 3.40 -9.12 -14.13
N PHE A 102 4.72 -9.31 -14.28
CA PHE A 102 5.68 -8.72 -13.35
C PHE A 102 5.70 -7.20 -13.43
N GLY A 103 5.51 -6.61 -14.62
CA GLY A 103 5.39 -5.16 -14.78
C GLY A 103 4.22 -4.60 -13.98
N LYS A 104 3.03 -5.19 -14.10
CA LYS A 104 1.86 -4.82 -13.31
C LYS A 104 2.08 -5.02 -11.82
N PHE A 105 2.60 -6.17 -11.42
CA PHE A 105 2.90 -6.47 -10.02
C PHE A 105 3.83 -5.43 -9.38
N PHE A 106 4.93 -5.08 -10.05
CA PHE A 106 5.86 -4.05 -9.57
C PHE A 106 5.24 -2.66 -9.59
N GLY A 107 4.43 -2.33 -10.60
CA GLY A 107 3.69 -1.06 -10.66
C GLY A 107 2.78 -0.89 -9.44
N HIS A 108 1.94 -1.87 -9.15
CA HIS A 108 1.06 -1.86 -7.98
C HIS A 108 1.85 -1.92 -6.65
N GLY A 109 2.93 -2.67 -6.60
CA GLY A 109 3.84 -2.69 -5.44
C GLY A 109 4.46 -1.33 -5.13
N MET A 110 4.80 -0.54 -6.15
CA MET A 110 5.28 0.83 -5.99
C MET A 110 4.17 1.78 -5.51
N ILE A 111 2.95 1.65 -6.02
CA ILE A 111 1.80 2.43 -5.55
C ILE A 111 1.56 2.16 -4.05
N LEU A 112 1.54 0.89 -3.65
CA LEU A 112 1.37 0.48 -2.26
C LEU A 112 2.49 1.05 -1.36
N ALA A 113 3.75 1.01 -1.84
CA ALA A 113 4.89 1.56 -1.11
C ALA A 113 4.75 3.08 -0.90
N VAL A 114 4.34 3.82 -1.95
CA VAL A 114 4.11 5.27 -1.86
C VAL A 114 2.93 5.57 -0.93
N ALA A 115 1.81 4.85 -1.05
CA ALA A 115 0.65 5.03 -0.17
C ALA A 115 1.00 4.77 1.30
N THR A 116 1.76 3.72 1.57
CA THR A 116 2.23 3.35 2.92
C THR A 116 3.20 4.39 3.47
N LEU A 117 4.14 4.86 2.65
CA LEU A 117 5.10 5.89 3.02
C LEU A 117 4.41 7.22 3.35
N LEU A 118 3.44 7.63 2.54
CA LEU A 118 2.66 8.85 2.80
C LEU A 118 1.79 8.70 4.03
N GLY A 119 1.07 7.59 4.17
CA GLY A 119 0.16 7.35 5.30
C GLY A 119 0.89 7.35 6.65
N PHE A 120 1.90 6.51 6.81
CA PHE A 120 2.67 6.45 8.06
C PHE A 120 3.68 7.58 8.20
N GLY A 121 4.17 8.15 7.08
CA GLY A 121 5.04 9.33 7.09
C GLY A 121 4.36 10.55 7.70
N ILE A 122 3.10 10.81 7.33
CA ILE A 122 2.29 11.89 7.92
C ILE A 122 2.10 11.65 9.42
N ALA A 123 1.77 10.43 9.85
CA ALA A 123 1.68 10.09 11.27
C ALA A 123 3.01 10.33 12.00
N GLY A 124 4.13 9.96 11.37
CA GLY A 124 5.47 10.23 11.90
C GLY A 124 5.78 11.70 12.05
N MET A 125 5.35 12.55 11.11
CA MET A 125 5.49 14.00 11.23
C MET A 125 4.68 14.54 12.41
N VAL A 126 3.45 14.08 12.60
CA VAL A 126 2.61 14.46 13.74
C VAL A 126 3.27 14.09 15.07
N ILE A 127 3.85 12.88 15.17
CA ILE A 127 4.60 12.44 16.36
C ILE A 127 5.83 13.32 16.57
N ALA A 128 6.60 13.62 15.51
CA ALA A 128 7.82 14.43 15.60
C ALA A 128 7.56 15.86 16.10
N LEU A 129 6.39 16.44 15.71
CA LEU A 129 6.02 17.80 16.07
C LEU A 129 5.33 17.91 17.44
N GLY A 130 4.68 16.84 17.90
CA GLY A 130 3.83 16.88 19.09
C GLY A 130 4.36 16.10 20.30
N ALA A 131 5.23 15.13 20.10
CA ALA A 131 5.76 14.30 21.19
C ALA A 131 7.05 14.92 21.77
N GLU A 132 6.95 15.51 22.94
CA GLU A 132 8.13 16.02 23.65
C GLU A 132 9.05 14.87 24.11
N GLY A 133 10.36 15.05 23.93
CA GLY A 133 11.37 14.12 24.44
C GLY A 133 11.57 12.83 23.64
N VAL A 134 10.91 12.65 22.49
CA VAL A 134 11.15 11.50 21.62
C VAL A 134 12.41 11.73 20.76
N PRO A 135 13.47 10.91 20.91
CA PRO A 135 14.66 11.04 20.08
C PRO A 135 14.33 10.80 18.61
N LEU A 136 14.66 11.76 17.74
CA LEU A 136 14.37 11.67 16.30
C LEU A 136 14.93 10.39 15.65
N ILE A 137 16.09 9.91 16.11
CA ILE A 137 16.68 8.67 15.59
C ILE A 137 15.81 7.44 15.93
N GLN A 138 15.22 7.38 17.10
CA GLN A 138 14.33 6.27 17.47
C GLN A 138 13.04 6.31 16.68
N LEU A 139 12.47 7.51 16.47
CA LEU A 139 11.28 7.71 15.67
C LEU A 139 11.53 7.29 14.20
N THR A 140 12.59 7.80 13.58
CA THR A 140 12.90 7.51 12.18
C THR A 140 13.19 6.02 11.95
N VAL A 141 13.96 5.38 12.82
CA VAL A 141 14.24 3.94 12.73
C VAL A 141 12.97 3.11 12.97
N GLY A 142 12.15 3.48 13.95
CA GLY A 142 10.87 2.82 14.22
C GLY A 142 9.90 2.91 13.04
N LEU A 143 9.73 4.10 12.48
CA LEU A 143 8.89 4.32 11.30
C LEU A 143 9.44 3.62 10.05
N ALA A 144 10.73 3.66 9.81
CA ALA A 144 11.35 2.97 8.68
C ALA A 144 11.10 1.46 8.75
N ARG A 145 11.22 0.85 9.93
CA ARG A 145 10.90 -0.58 10.15
C ARG A 145 9.41 -0.85 9.92
N LEU A 146 8.53 -0.02 10.45
CA LEU A 146 7.08 -0.13 10.26
C LEU A 146 6.71 -0.06 8.77
N ILE A 147 7.22 0.95 8.06
CA ILE A 147 6.94 1.14 6.63
C ILE A 147 7.50 -0.04 5.82
N ALA A 148 8.75 -0.43 6.04
CA ALA A 148 9.36 -1.54 5.31
C ALA A 148 8.61 -2.86 5.54
N SER A 149 8.27 -3.20 6.79
CA SER A 149 7.50 -4.42 7.09
C SER A 149 6.09 -4.38 6.49
N SER A 150 5.43 -3.21 6.52
CA SER A 150 4.11 -3.01 5.91
C SER A 150 4.14 -3.17 4.39
N VAL A 151 5.14 -2.62 3.72
CA VAL A 151 5.33 -2.78 2.27
C VAL A 151 5.58 -4.24 1.91
N LEU A 152 6.44 -4.95 2.66
CA LEU A 152 6.69 -6.37 2.43
C LEU A 152 5.43 -7.21 2.64
N LEU A 153 4.67 -6.94 3.72
CA LEU A 153 3.37 -7.58 3.95
C LEU A 153 2.43 -7.36 2.76
N GLY A 154 2.33 -6.12 2.30
CA GLY A 154 1.48 -5.77 1.17
C GLY A 154 1.92 -6.47 -0.12
N TRP A 155 3.21 -6.62 -0.39
CA TRP A 155 3.71 -7.35 -1.56
C TRP A 155 3.33 -8.84 -1.52
N VAL A 156 3.33 -9.45 -0.34
CA VAL A 156 2.84 -10.84 -0.17
C VAL A 156 1.36 -10.93 -0.55
N PHE A 157 0.53 -10.02 -0.05
CA PHE A 157 -0.90 -10.02 -0.38
C PHE A 157 -1.18 -9.62 -1.84
N LEU A 158 -0.38 -8.72 -2.41
CA LEU A 158 -0.40 -8.46 -3.86
C LEU A 158 -0.13 -9.73 -4.66
N ALA A 159 0.88 -10.54 -4.27
CA ALA A 159 1.17 -11.79 -4.96
C ALA A 159 -0.01 -12.76 -4.89
N PHE A 160 -0.67 -12.90 -3.73
CA PHE A 160 -1.89 -13.70 -3.60
C PHE A 160 -3.03 -13.16 -4.48
N ALA A 161 -3.27 -11.85 -4.49
CA ALA A 161 -4.29 -11.25 -5.33
C ALA A 161 -4.05 -11.48 -6.82
N TYR A 162 -2.80 -11.37 -7.26
CA TYR A 162 -2.42 -11.68 -8.65
C TYR A 162 -2.61 -13.15 -8.99
N LEU A 163 -2.27 -14.08 -8.08
CA LEU A 163 -2.53 -15.51 -8.28
C LEU A 163 -4.03 -15.78 -8.47
N ILE A 164 -4.87 -15.17 -7.64
CA ILE A 164 -6.33 -15.29 -7.76
C ILE A 164 -6.80 -14.66 -9.09
N SER A 165 -6.38 -13.43 -9.39
CA SER A 165 -6.79 -12.71 -10.59
C SER A 165 -6.43 -13.43 -11.91
N VAL A 166 -5.35 -14.20 -11.93
CA VAL A 166 -4.94 -15.00 -13.10
C VAL A 166 -5.75 -16.30 -13.23
N THR A 167 -6.26 -16.84 -12.12
CA THR A 167 -6.95 -18.14 -12.11
C THR A 167 -8.45 -18.03 -12.33
N VAL A 168 -9.06 -16.86 -12.15
CA VAL A 168 -10.49 -16.65 -12.34
C VAL A 168 -10.79 -15.97 -13.68
N THR A 169 -11.95 -16.29 -14.25
CA THR A 169 -12.38 -15.77 -15.57
C THR A 169 -13.34 -14.59 -15.47
N GLU A 170 -13.93 -14.36 -14.30
CA GLU A 170 -14.92 -13.30 -14.06
C GLU A 170 -14.59 -12.59 -12.73
N LYS A 171 -14.73 -11.25 -12.71
CA LYS A 171 -14.51 -10.43 -11.51
C LYS A 171 -15.35 -10.87 -10.30
N ALA A 172 -16.57 -11.34 -10.55
CA ALA A 172 -17.47 -11.81 -9.49
C ALA A 172 -16.94 -13.05 -8.74
N ARG A 173 -15.93 -13.73 -9.29
CA ARG A 173 -15.32 -14.93 -8.72
C ARG A 173 -13.91 -14.69 -8.14
N ALA A 174 -13.36 -13.47 -8.34
CA ALA A 174 -12.07 -13.07 -7.77
C ALA A 174 -12.25 -12.48 -6.37
#